data_068153453841dda34196745c0acd8b43
#
_entry.id   068153453841dda34196745c0acd8b43
#
_cell.length_a   1.000
_cell.length_b   1.000
_cell.length_c   1.000
_cell.angle_alpha   90.00
_cell.angle_beta   90.00
_cell.angle_gamma   90.00
#
_symmetry.space_group_name_H-M   'P 1'
#
loop_
_entity.id
_entity.type
_entity.pdbx_description
1 polymer ?
#
loop_
_entity_poly.entity_id
_entity_poly.type
_entity_poly.pdbx_seq_one_letter_code
_entity_poly.pdbx_strand_id
1 'polypeptide(L)'
;RDWLGELFADAEFAEAFAVTGPRGWSPGRLALVTVLQMAENLTDRQAAEAVRDKLSWSYALGLGLEDPGFDFSVLSQFRTRVAAHGLEEKVLDLLVARLVEDGLLAAGGKQRTDSTHVVAAVRDLNRLELTGEAVRAALEALTCADPDWVAQSVDVASWSKRYGPRVDSWRLPTSRTKQQKLAVDFARDGFALLGAVYHSGSPVWLRELPAVQVLRCVLLQNYTRTTTRGGREVVKRREKTDEGGDGRPPGHLRLSSPYDTDARWSTKRDIFWNGYKLHISETCTSAPEAARTRPNLITNVATTHSTLPDSKTLPAVHHRLQQRGLLPDEH
;
A
#
# COMPACT_ATOMS: atom_id res chain seq x y z
N ARG A 1 -9.19 -14.94 27.76
CA ARG A 1 -8.27 -14.42 28.75
C ARG A 1 -7.84 -15.53 29.72
N ASP A 2 -8.77 -16.27 30.28
CA ASP A 2 -8.46 -17.32 31.27
C ASP A 2 -7.58 -18.43 30.71
N TRP A 3 -7.68 -18.71 29.44
CA TRP A 3 -6.93 -19.78 28.79
C TRP A 3 -5.69 -19.28 28.06
N LEU A 4 -5.80 -18.16 27.34
CA LEU A 4 -4.70 -17.62 26.53
C LEU A 4 -3.81 -16.62 27.31
N GLY A 5 -4.24 -16.16 28.50
CA GLY A 5 -3.49 -15.17 29.26
C GLY A 5 -3.41 -13.80 28.56
N GLU A 6 -2.26 -13.16 28.67
CA GLU A 6 -1.93 -11.94 27.94
C GLU A 6 -1.32 -12.29 26.60
N LEU A 7 -2.10 -12.11 25.52
CA LEU A 7 -1.65 -12.42 24.16
C LEU A 7 -0.61 -11.44 23.61
N PHE A 8 -0.75 -10.17 23.97
CA PHE A 8 0.06 -9.09 23.45
C PHE A 8 0.62 -8.27 24.60
N ALA A 9 1.89 -8.47 24.94
CA ALA A 9 2.57 -7.69 25.97
C ALA A 9 3.01 -6.33 25.39
N ASP A 10 2.98 -5.27 26.22
CA ASP A 10 3.41 -3.93 25.80
C ASP A 10 4.87 -3.89 25.32
N ALA A 11 5.73 -4.74 25.90
CA ALA A 11 7.13 -4.85 25.53
C ALA A 11 7.34 -5.22 24.05
N GLU A 12 6.42 -5.97 23.46
CA GLU A 12 6.48 -6.39 22.07
C GLU A 12 6.33 -5.24 21.06
N PHE A 13 5.80 -4.11 21.52
CA PHE A 13 5.59 -2.90 20.73
C PHE A 13 6.45 -1.72 21.20
N ALA A 14 7.38 -1.93 22.13
CA ALA A 14 8.11 -0.86 22.80
C ALA A 14 8.87 0.07 21.82
N GLU A 15 9.39 -0.47 20.72
CA GLU A 15 10.13 0.31 19.71
C GLU A 15 9.26 1.35 18.97
N ALA A 16 7.93 1.14 18.91
CA ALA A 16 7.00 2.06 18.27
C ALA A 16 6.48 3.16 19.22
N PHE A 17 6.85 3.12 20.50
CA PHE A 17 6.30 4.02 21.51
C PHE A 17 7.42 4.68 22.33
N ALA A 18 7.21 5.97 22.65
CA ALA A 18 8.17 6.73 23.44
C ALA A 18 8.22 6.21 24.88
N VAL A 19 9.45 6.12 25.42
CA VAL A 19 9.71 5.71 26.81
C VAL A 19 9.34 6.83 27.79
N THR A 20 9.31 8.08 27.34
CA THR A 20 9.08 9.29 28.15
C THR A 20 7.81 10.02 27.70
N GLY A 21 7.12 10.66 28.63
CA GLY A 21 5.90 11.42 28.38
C GLY A 21 4.68 10.88 29.13
N PRO A 22 3.48 11.45 28.91
CA PRO A 22 2.25 10.94 29.51
C PRO A 22 2.03 9.48 29.07
N ARG A 23 1.61 8.65 30.04
CA ARG A 23 1.27 7.26 29.73
C ARG A 23 0.06 7.23 28.80
N GLY A 24 0.29 6.73 27.59
CA GLY A 24 -0.78 6.38 26.65
C GLY A 24 -1.47 5.07 27.02
N TRP A 25 -2.44 4.69 26.21
CA TRP A 25 -3.04 3.36 26.26
C TRP A 25 -2.00 2.28 25.94
N SER A 26 -2.13 1.14 26.61
CA SER A 26 -1.28 -0.04 26.42
C SER A 26 -1.30 -0.48 24.95
N PRO A 27 -0.16 -0.54 24.26
CA PRO A 27 -0.09 -0.98 22.88
C PRO A 27 -0.52 -2.43 22.70
N GLY A 28 -0.23 -3.31 23.67
CA GLY A 28 -0.71 -4.70 23.66
C GLY A 28 -2.24 -4.79 23.73
N ARG A 29 -2.87 -3.95 24.57
CA ARG A 29 -4.35 -3.85 24.61
C ARG A 29 -4.91 -3.28 23.29
N LEU A 30 -4.27 -2.29 22.70
CA LEU A 30 -4.69 -1.73 21.40
C LEU A 30 -4.57 -2.78 20.28
N ALA A 31 -3.55 -3.63 20.31
CA ALA A 31 -3.43 -4.77 19.40
C ALA A 31 -4.62 -5.73 19.55
N LEU A 32 -4.99 -6.09 20.79
CA LEU A 32 -6.15 -6.94 21.05
C LEU A 32 -7.47 -6.26 20.62
N VAL A 33 -7.63 -4.96 20.90
CA VAL A 33 -8.79 -4.18 20.42
C VAL A 33 -8.88 -4.24 18.89
N THR A 34 -7.76 -4.14 18.18
CA THR A 34 -7.75 -4.23 16.71
C THR A 34 -8.22 -5.61 16.23
N VAL A 35 -7.81 -6.69 16.90
CA VAL A 35 -8.30 -8.05 16.59
C VAL A 35 -9.80 -8.16 16.82
N LEU A 36 -10.29 -7.71 17.97
CA LEU A 36 -11.74 -7.74 18.30
C LEU A 36 -12.55 -6.86 17.36
N GLN A 37 -12.03 -5.69 17.00
CA GLN A 37 -12.63 -4.77 16.04
C GLN A 37 -12.86 -5.45 14.68
N MET A 38 -11.84 -6.14 14.17
CA MET A 38 -11.92 -6.85 12.89
C MET A 38 -12.86 -8.05 12.97
N ALA A 39 -12.83 -8.80 14.07
CA ALA A 39 -13.71 -9.95 14.29
C ALA A 39 -15.21 -9.56 14.28
N GLU A 40 -15.54 -8.39 14.81
CA GLU A 40 -16.91 -7.87 14.83
C GLU A 40 -17.22 -6.88 13.70
N ASN A 41 -16.28 -6.62 12.80
CA ASN A 41 -16.41 -5.68 11.67
C ASN A 41 -16.85 -4.27 12.11
N LEU A 42 -16.20 -3.72 13.13
CA LEU A 42 -16.51 -2.42 13.71
C LEU A 42 -15.63 -1.30 13.12
N THR A 43 -16.18 -0.10 13.03
CA THR A 43 -15.39 1.11 12.79
C THR A 43 -14.57 1.48 14.03
N ASP A 44 -13.55 2.35 13.90
CA ASP A 44 -12.73 2.81 15.03
C ASP A 44 -13.59 3.43 16.15
N ARG A 45 -14.61 4.19 15.78
CA ARG A 45 -15.54 4.78 16.75
C ARG A 45 -16.35 3.73 17.50
N GLN A 46 -16.91 2.77 16.77
CA GLN A 46 -17.67 1.66 17.38
C GLN A 46 -16.78 0.77 18.25
N ALA A 47 -15.53 0.54 17.87
CA ALA A 47 -14.57 -0.21 18.67
C ALA A 47 -14.23 0.53 19.98
N ALA A 48 -14.00 1.84 19.93
CA ALA A 48 -13.78 2.65 21.14
C ALA A 48 -15.01 2.70 22.06
N GLU A 49 -16.23 2.71 21.51
CA GLU A 49 -17.47 2.56 22.25
C GLU A 49 -17.59 1.16 22.87
N ALA A 50 -17.30 0.11 22.09
CA ALA A 50 -17.35 -1.27 22.57
C ALA A 50 -16.40 -1.54 23.76
N VAL A 51 -15.24 -0.88 23.81
CA VAL A 51 -14.31 -0.96 24.97
C VAL A 51 -14.98 -0.44 26.24
N ARG A 52 -15.83 0.58 26.16
CA ARG A 52 -16.54 1.16 27.31
C ARG A 52 -17.79 0.37 27.69
N ASP A 53 -18.53 -0.10 26.69
CA ASP A 53 -19.90 -0.57 26.90
C ASP A 53 -20.03 -2.10 26.96
N LYS A 54 -19.06 -2.85 26.37
CA LYS A 54 -19.12 -4.31 26.33
C LYS A 54 -18.33 -4.96 27.46
N LEU A 55 -19.00 -5.57 28.41
CA LEU A 55 -18.38 -6.33 29.51
C LEU A 55 -17.41 -7.41 29.02
N SER A 56 -17.73 -8.07 27.90
CA SER A 56 -16.86 -9.08 27.29
C SER A 56 -15.51 -8.50 26.83
N TRP A 57 -15.53 -7.28 26.31
CA TRP A 57 -14.32 -6.58 25.88
C TRP A 57 -13.53 -6.08 27.11
N SER A 58 -14.20 -5.47 28.09
CA SER A 58 -13.55 -5.06 29.33
C SER A 58 -12.85 -6.24 30.00
N TYR A 59 -13.52 -7.41 30.06
CA TYR A 59 -12.94 -8.65 30.58
C TYR A 59 -11.73 -9.12 29.77
N ALA A 60 -11.84 -9.19 28.43
CA ALA A 60 -10.75 -9.62 27.57
C ALA A 60 -9.51 -8.71 27.71
N LEU A 61 -9.73 -7.39 27.79
CA LEU A 61 -8.69 -6.37 27.92
C LEU A 61 -8.14 -6.21 29.34
N GLY A 62 -8.82 -6.78 30.35
CA GLY A 62 -8.47 -6.61 31.76
C GLY A 62 -8.68 -5.21 32.28
N LEU A 63 -9.78 -4.58 31.88
CA LEU A 63 -10.18 -3.23 32.29
C LEU A 63 -11.15 -3.29 33.45
N GLY A 64 -11.12 -2.24 34.29
CA GLY A 64 -12.16 -2.02 35.30
C GLY A 64 -13.47 -1.57 34.65
N LEU A 65 -14.60 -1.75 35.33
CA LEU A 65 -15.91 -1.35 34.82
C LEU A 65 -16.06 0.15 34.65
N GLU A 66 -15.24 0.95 35.33
CA GLU A 66 -15.25 2.41 35.29
C GLU A 66 -14.14 2.97 34.36
N ASP A 67 -13.47 2.10 33.57
CA ASP A 67 -12.43 2.55 32.66
C ASP A 67 -13.03 3.47 31.59
N PRO A 68 -12.54 4.72 31.44
CA PRO A 68 -13.11 5.67 30.50
C PRO A 68 -12.88 5.30 29.03
N GLY A 69 -12.09 4.27 28.77
CA GLY A 69 -11.67 3.90 27.43
C GLY A 69 -10.73 4.93 26.81
N PHE A 70 -10.82 5.09 25.49
CA PHE A 70 -9.97 5.99 24.71
C PHE A 70 -10.75 6.67 23.58
N ASP A 71 -10.18 7.75 23.02
CA ASP A 71 -10.70 8.38 21.82
C ASP A 71 -10.40 7.49 20.57
N PHE A 72 -11.36 7.36 19.68
CA PHE A 72 -11.24 6.49 18.47
C PHE A 72 -10.00 6.79 17.60
N SER A 73 -9.48 8.02 17.62
CA SER A 73 -8.28 8.41 16.88
C SER A 73 -7.02 7.66 17.36
N VAL A 74 -7.03 7.12 18.59
CA VAL A 74 -5.92 6.33 19.15
C VAL A 74 -5.67 5.06 18.34
N LEU A 75 -6.73 4.41 17.82
CA LEU A 75 -6.58 3.22 16.96
C LEU A 75 -5.88 3.55 15.63
N SER A 76 -6.26 4.66 15.01
CA SER A 76 -5.59 5.13 13.80
C SER A 76 -4.10 5.46 14.05
N GLN A 77 -3.81 6.16 15.16
CA GLN A 77 -2.44 6.48 15.56
C GLN A 77 -1.63 5.21 15.89
N PHE A 78 -2.23 4.23 16.56
CA PHE A 78 -1.60 2.94 16.84
C PHE A 78 -1.19 2.24 15.55
N ARG A 79 -2.11 2.08 14.60
CA ARG A 79 -1.81 1.44 13.30
C ARG A 79 -0.72 2.18 12.53
N THR A 80 -0.75 3.51 12.52
CA THR A 80 0.27 4.33 11.86
C THR A 80 1.65 4.10 12.48
N ARG A 81 1.75 4.01 13.79
CA ARG A 81 3.03 3.74 14.49
C ARG A 81 3.53 2.33 14.24
N VAL A 82 2.65 1.34 14.33
CA VAL A 82 2.97 -0.06 14.02
C VAL A 82 3.53 -0.18 12.59
N ALA A 83 2.85 0.43 11.61
CA ALA A 83 3.30 0.44 10.22
C ALA A 83 4.64 1.19 10.02
N ALA A 84 4.83 2.33 10.69
CA ALA A 84 6.07 3.10 10.59
C ALA A 84 7.31 2.35 11.13
N HIS A 85 7.11 1.36 12.00
CA HIS A 85 8.18 0.54 12.59
C HIS A 85 8.23 -0.89 12.03
N GLY A 86 7.46 -1.20 10.99
CA GLY A 86 7.46 -2.54 10.36
C GLY A 86 6.92 -3.67 11.27
N LEU A 87 6.01 -3.33 12.19
CA LEU A 87 5.44 -4.27 13.16
C LEU A 87 4.07 -4.85 12.73
N GLU A 88 3.70 -4.71 11.46
CA GLU A 88 2.38 -5.10 10.95
C GLU A 88 2.10 -6.60 11.12
N GLU A 89 3.13 -7.42 10.96
CA GLU A 89 3.03 -8.88 11.11
C GLU A 89 3.09 -9.33 12.58
N LYS A 90 3.51 -8.46 13.51
CA LYS A 90 3.76 -8.80 14.91
C LYS A 90 2.54 -9.40 15.62
N VAL A 91 1.35 -8.88 15.35
CA VAL A 91 0.10 -9.39 15.93
C VAL A 91 -0.14 -10.84 15.51
N LEU A 92 0.07 -11.16 14.23
CA LEU A 92 -0.04 -12.52 13.72
C LEU A 92 1.06 -13.42 14.30
N ASP A 93 2.30 -12.94 14.36
CA ASP A 93 3.44 -13.70 14.87
C ASP A 93 3.23 -14.11 16.34
N LEU A 94 2.79 -13.18 17.18
CA LEU A 94 2.52 -13.44 18.60
C LEU A 94 1.37 -14.43 18.79
N LEU A 95 0.29 -14.28 18.00
CA LEU A 95 -0.84 -15.22 18.03
C LEU A 95 -0.40 -16.62 17.59
N VAL A 96 0.34 -16.73 16.49
CA VAL A 96 0.83 -18.01 15.97
C VAL A 96 1.80 -18.66 16.96
N ALA A 97 2.73 -17.90 17.55
CA ALA A 97 3.64 -18.39 18.59
C ALA A 97 2.87 -18.98 19.78
N ARG A 98 1.82 -18.28 20.24
CA ARG A 98 0.97 -18.77 21.32
C ARG A 98 0.25 -20.07 20.97
N LEU A 99 -0.25 -20.19 19.73
CA LEU A 99 -0.91 -21.40 19.25
C LEU A 99 0.07 -22.59 19.15
N VAL A 100 1.35 -22.32 18.86
CA VAL A 100 2.42 -23.35 18.88
C VAL A 100 2.72 -23.77 20.31
N GLU A 101 2.86 -22.82 21.26
CA GLU A 101 3.09 -23.11 22.69
C GLU A 101 1.97 -23.96 23.28
N ASP A 102 0.72 -23.67 22.92
CA ASP A 102 -0.45 -24.41 23.35
C ASP A 102 -0.67 -25.76 22.62
N GLY A 103 0.23 -26.12 21.70
CA GLY A 103 0.17 -27.38 20.93
C GLY A 103 -0.95 -27.45 19.89
N LEU A 104 -1.55 -26.31 19.55
CA LEU A 104 -2.60 -26.21 18.52
C LEU A 104 -2.04 -26.12 17.10
N LEU A 105 -0.80 -25.64 16.97
CA LEU A 105 -0.02 -25.60 15.74
C LEU A 105 1.31 -26.32 15.92
N ALA A 106 1.77 -27.00 14.87
CA ALA A 106 3.08 -27.65 14.81
C ALA A 106 3.61 -27.64 13.39
N ALA A 107 4.94 -27.83 13.24
CA ALA A 107 5.56 -28.10 11.93
C ALA A 107 5.05 -29.41 11.34
N GLY A 108 5.24 -29.57 10.02
CA GLY A 108 4.79 -30.73 9.27
C GLY A 108 3.32 -30.65 8.84
N GLY A 109 2.79 -31.79 8.42
CA GLY A 109 1.41 -31.88 7.92
C GLY A 109 1.19 -31.15 6.59
N LYS A 110 -0.08 -30.79 6.32
CA LYS A 110 -0.47 -30.13 5.07
C LYS A 110 -0.90 -28.70 5.31
N GLN A 111 -0.44 -27.83 4.43
CA GLN A 111 -0.91 -26.45 4.37
C GLN A 111 -1.32 -26.11 2.93
N ARG A 112 -2.16 -25.10 2.77
CA ARG A 112 -2.49 -24.53 1.45
C ARG A 112 -2.35 -23.01 1.53
N THR A 113 -1.99 -22.41 0.39
CA THR A 113 -2.01 -20.96 0.21
C THR A 113 -2.95 -20.62 -0.92
N ASP A 114 -3.88 -19.72 -0.68
CA ASP A 114 -4.72 -19.11 -1.72
C ASP A 114 -4.56 -17.60 -1.71
N SER A 115 -4.83 -16.97 -2.85
CA SER A 115 -4.75 -15.53 -3.00
C SER A 115 -6.10 -14.91 -3.28
N THR A 116 -6.38 -13.81 -2.58
CA THR A 116 -7.50 -12.93 -2.88
C THR A 116 -7.00 -11.56 -3.33
N HIS A 117 -7.87 -10.79 -4.00
CA HIS A 117 -7.53 -9.43 -4.42
C HIS A 117 -7.76 -8.42 -3.30
N VAL A 118 -6.89 -7.42 -3.23
CA VAL A 118 -7.04 -6.24 -2.38
C VAL A 118 -7.00 -5.02 -3.28
N VAL A 119 -8.08 -4.23 -3.25
CA VAL A 119 -8.17 -2.99 -4.02
C VAL A 119 -7.31 -1.93 -3.38
N ALA A 120 -6.55 -1.18 -4.19
CA ALA A 120 -5.75 -0.05 -3.70
C ALA A 120 -6.67 1.01 -3.06
N ALA A 121 -6.23 1.57 -1.94
CA ALA A 121 -6.95 2.66 -1.27
C ALA A 121 -6.94 3.96 -2.11
N VAL A 122 -5.92 4.13 -2.94
CA VAL A 122 -5.79 5.27 -3.84
C VAL A 122 -6.51 4.97 -5.15
N ARG A 123 -7.39 5.90 -5.57
CA ARG A 123 -8.09 5.80 -6.86
C ARG A 123 -7.09 5.68 -8.00
N ASP A 124 -7.30 4.73 -8.89
CA ASP A 124 -6.58 4.67 -10.15
C ASP A 124 -6.93 5.85 -11.06
N LEU A 125 -5.94 6.31 -11.77
CA LEU A 125 -6.05 7.47 -12.65
C LEU A 125 -6.04 7.03 -14.11
N ASN A 126 -6.90 7.62 -14.92
CA ASN A 126 -6.76 7.46 -16.35
C ASN A 126 -5.45 8.08 -16.83
N ARG A 127 -5.00 7.76 -18.04
CA ARG A 127 -3.68 8.20 -18.55
C ARG A 127 -3.48 9.72 -18.52
N LEU A 128 -4.53 10.50 -18.79
CA LEU A 128 -4.48 11.96 -18.76
C LEU A 128 -4.31 12.49 -17.34
N GLU A 129 -5.15 12.00 -16.42
CA GLU A 129 -5.05 12.32 -15.00
C GLU A 129 -3.71 11.90 -14.40
N LEU A 130 -3.26 10.67 -14.68
CA LEU A 130 -1.98 10.13 -14.22
C LEU A 130 -0.81 11.03 -14.62
N THR A 131 -0.80 11.51 -15.89
CA THR A 131 0.27 12.38 -16.36
C THR A 131 0.22 13.74 -15.65
N GLY A 132 -0.95 14.36 -15.59
CA GLY A 132 -1.10 15.65 -14.94
C GLY A 132 -0.79 15.59 -13.43
N GLU A 133 -1.27 14.56 -12.73
CA GLU A 133 -0.98 14.36 -11.30
C GLU A 133 0.49 14.02 -11.04
N ALA A 134 1.16 13.28 -11.93
CA ALA A 134 2.58 13.01 -11.79
C ALA A 134 3.43 14.31 -11.94
N VAL A 135 3.06 15.21 -12.87
CA VAL A 135 3.70 16.53 -12.98
C VAL A 135 3.43 17.36 -11.73
N ARG A 136 2.17 17.39 -11.25
CA ARG A 136 1.78 18.12 -10.04
C ARG A 136 2.55 17.64 -8.81
N ALA A 137 2.60 16.32 -8.58
CA ALA A 137 3.29 15.73 -7.44
C ALA A 137 4.80 16.00 -7.47
N ALA A 138 5.42 15.92 -8.66
CA ALA A 138 6.85 16.25 -8.81
C ALA A 138 7.12 17.73 -8.55
N LEU A 139 6.26 18.63 -9.07
CA LEU A 139 6.38 20.06 -8.84
C LEU A 139 6.22 20.42 -7.36
N GLU A 140 5.24 19.80 -6.68
CA GLU A 140 5.01 19.97 -5.24
C GLU A 140 6.23 19.53 -4.42
N ALA A 141 6.78 18.35 -4.70
CA ALA A 141 7.97 17.85 -4.03
C ALA A 141 9.20 18.74 -4.26
N LEU A 142 9.40 19.22 -5.50
CA LEU A 142 10.48 20.14 -5.84
C LEU A 142 10.31 21.49 -5.14
N THR A 143 9.08 22.02 -5.07
CA THR A 143 8.78 23.28 -4.38
C THR A 143 9.01 23.19 -2.88
N CYS A 144 8.68 22.05 -2.26
CA CYS A 144 8.97 21.81 -0.85
C CYS A 144 10.47 21.65 -0.57
N ALA A 145 11.21 21.10 -1.52
CA ALA A 145 12.64 20.82 -1.36
C ALA A 145 13.52 22.01 -1.68
N ASP A 146 13.24 22.76 -2.74
CA ASP A 146 13.99 23.91 -3.20
C ASP A 146 13.07 24.90 -3.95
N PRO A 147 12.34 25.79 -3.25
CA PRO A 147 11.41 26.76 -3.86
C PRO A 147 12.11 27.77 -4.77
N ASP A 148 13.35 28.14 -4.46
CA ASP A 148 14.12 29.13 -5.24
C ASP A 148 14.52 28.54 -6.58
N TRP A 149 14.94 27.29 -6.60
CA TRP A 149 15.23 26.56 -7.84
C TRP A 149 13.97 26.45 -8.73
N VAL A 150 12.81 26.15 -8.14
CA VAL A 150 11.55 26.07 -8.89
C VAL A 150 11.20 27.42 -9.49
N ALA A 151 11.31 28.52 -8.72
CA ALA A 151 11.03 29.87 -9.20
C ALA A 151 11.91 30.30 -10.39
N GLN A 152 13.14 29.79 -10.45
CA GLN A 152 14.08 30.03 -11.56
C GLN A 152 13.86 29.11 -12.76
N SER A 153 13.30 27.91 -12.54
CA SER A 153 13.20 26.85 -13.55
C SER A 153 11.88 26.84 -14.32
N VAL A 154 10.76 27.34 -13.72
CA VAL A 154 9.44 27.33 -14.32
C VAL A 154 8.73 28.68 -14.15
N ASP A 155 7.80 28.99 -15.07
CA ASP A 155 6.88 30.12 -14.89
C ASP A 155 5.83 29.76 -13.84
N VAL A 156 6.12 30.11 -12.58
CA VAL A 156 5.30 29.78 -11.42
C VAL A 156 3.85 30.25 -11.59
N ALA A 157 3.62 31.44 -12.19
CA ALA A 157 2.28 32.00 -12.39
C ALA A 157 1.42 31.16 -13.34
N SER A 158 2.01 30.65 -14.41
CA SER A 158 1.35 29.77 -15.38
C SER A 158 1.15 28.36 -14.84
N TRP A 159 2.17 27.83 -14.16
CA TRP A 159 2.15 26.47 -13.64
C TRP A 159 1.23 26.32 -12.43
N SER A 160 1.13 27.31 -11.54
CA SER A 160 0.20 27.28 -10.43
C SER A 160 -1.27 27.21 -10.85
N LYS A 161 -1.63 27.87 -11.97
CA LYS A 161 -2.99 27.76 -12.55
C LYS A 161 -3.29 26.36 -13.07
N ARG A 162 -2.30 25.65 -13.60
CA ARG A 162 -2.44 24.32 -14.20
C ARG A 162 -2.30 23.19 -13.19
N TYR A 163 -1.39 23.31 -12.23
CA TYR A 163 -0.99 22.25 -11.30
C TYR A 163 -1.26 22.56 -9.84
N GLY A 164 -1.75 23.75 -9.48
CA GLY A 164 -2.16 24.08 -8.11
C GLY A 164 -3.31 23.20 -7.63
N PRO A 165 -4.43 23.12 -8.35
CA PRO A 165 -5.49 22.17 -8.02
C PRO A 165 -5.16 20.76 -8.50
N ARG A 166 -5.80 19.74 -7.89
CA ARG A 166 -5.73 18.35 -8.36
C ARG A 166 -6.28 18.22 -9.79
N VAL A 167 -5.66 17.32 -10.56
CA VAL A 167 -6.12 16.97 -11.91
C VAL A 167 -7.19 15.90 -11.79
N ASP A 168 -8.43 16.32 -11.57
CA ASP A 168 -9.59 15.46 -11.42
C ASP A 168 -10.42 15.39 -12.70
N SER A 169 -11.05 14.23 -12.97
CA SER A 169 -11.84 13.96 -14.18
C SER A 169 -12.94 15.00 -14.43
N TRP A 170 -13.56 15.53 -13.39
CA TRP A 170 -14.63 16.54 -13.48
C TRP A 170 -14.14 17.93 -13.91
N ARG A 171 -12.82 18.19 -13.81
CA ARG A 171 -12.18 19.43 -14.30
C ARG A 171 -11.61 19.29 -15.70
N LEU A 172 -11.56 18.07 -16.22
CA LEU A 172 -11.01 17.80 -17.54
C LEU A 172 -12.03 18.13 -18.63
N PRO A 173 -11.56 18.58 -19.82
CA PRO A 173 -12.44 18.82 -20.95
C PRO A 173 -13.24 17.57 -21.32
N THR A 174 -14.51 17.71 -21.68
CA THR A 174 -15.35 16.61 -22.16
C THR A 174 -15.00 16.19 -23.61
N SER A 175 -14.49 17.11 -24.41
CA SER A 175 -14.11 16.86 -25.80
C SER A 175 -12.84 16.00 -25.89
N ARG A 176 -12.91 14.88 -26.60
CA ARG A 176 -11.78 13.96 -26.83
C ARG A 176 -10.56 14.66 -27.45
N THR A 177 -10.79 15.56 -28.42
CA THR A 177 -9.70 16.33 -29.05
C THR A 177 -9.00 17.25 -28.03
N LYS A 178 -9.77 17.93 -27.17
CA LYS A 178 -9.22 18.78 -26.11
C LYS A 178 -8.46 17.96 -25.06
N GLN A 179 -8.97 16.77 -24.70
CA GLN A 179 -8.26 15.84 -23.82
C GLN A 179 -6.94 15.36 -24.40
N GLN A 180 -6.90 15.03 -25.70
CA GLN A 180 -5.67 14.61 -26.38
C GLN A 180 -4.64 15.74 -26.42
N LYS A 181 -5.07 16.98 -26.70
CA LYS A 181 -4.19 18.15 -26.65
C LYS A 181 -3.62 18.36 -25.24
N LEU A 182 -4.49 18.35 -24.23
CA LEU A 182 -4.09 18.54 -22.83
C LEU A 182 -3.11 17.44 -22.37
N ALA A 183 -3.30 16.20 -22.80
CA ALA A 183 -2.38 15.10 -22.50
C ALA A 183 -0.96 15.34 -23.05
N VAL A 184 -0.88 15.91 -24.26
CA VAL A 184 0.40 16.29 -24.86
C VAL A 184 1.01 17.49 -24.14
N ASP A 185 0.20 18.46 -23.71
CA ASP A 185 0.66 19.63 -22.97
C ASP A 185 1.22 19.22 -21.59
N PHE A 186 0.52 18.35 -20.83
CA PHE A 186 1.05 17.78 -19.58
C PHE A 186 2.37 17.02 -19.79
N ALA A 187 2.45 16.24 -20.86
CA ALA A 187 3.68 15.50 -21.16
C ALA A 187 4.83 16.43 -21.53
N ARG A 188 4.60 17.52 -22.29
CA ARG A 188 5.61 18.53 -22.59
C ARG A 188 6.11 19.23 -21.33
N ASP A 189 5.20 19.65 -20.47
CA ASP A 189 5.56 20.25 -19.18
C ASP A 189 6.39 19.27 -18.35
N GLY A 190 5.99 18.00 -18.26
CA GLY A 190 6.75 16.97 -17.56
C GLY A 190 8.15 16.75 -18.12
N PHE A 191 8.30 16.71 -19.47
CA PHE A 191 9.62 16.62 -20.09
C PHE A 191 10.45 17.88 -19.88
N ALA A 192 9.84 19.07 -19.88
CA ALA A 192 10.53 20.33 -19.59
C ALA A 192 11.03 20.34 -18.13
N LEU A 193 10.18 19.94 -17.18
CA LEU A 193 10.54 19.85 -15.75
C LEU A 193 11.70 18.86 -15.53
N LEU A 194 11.61 17.67 -16.12
CA LEU A 194 12.73 16.71 -16.06
C LEU A 194 13.99 17.25 -16.73
N GLY A 195 13.85 17.94 -17.87
CA GLY A 195 14.98 18.60 -18.55
C GLY A 195 15.67 19.60 -17.65
N ALA A 196 14.92 20.41 -16.88
CA ALA A 196 15.47 21.34 -15.90
C ALA A 196 16.15 20.59 -14.73
N VAL A 197 15.50 19.59 -14.14
CA VAL A 197 16.06 18.78 -13.04
C VAL A 197 17.37 18.08 -13.45
N TYR A 198 17.45 17.56 -14.68
CA TYR A 198 18.63 16.85 -15.18
C TYR A 198 19.64 17.78 -15.87
N HIS A 199 19.42 19.09 -15.87
CA HIS A 199 20.39 20.05 -16.36
C HIS A 199 21.69 20.04 -15.53
N SER A 200 22.83 20.29 -16.14
CA SER A 200 24.14 20.25 -15.47
C SER A 200 24.29 21.26 -14.34
N GLY A 201 23.58 22.38 -14.40
CA GLY A 201 23.56 23.43 -13.37
C GLY A 201 22.60 23.17 -12.21
N SER A 202 21.77 22.12 -12.27
CA SER A 202 20.79 21.82 -11.22
C SER A 202 21.39 20.91 -10.13
N PRO A 203 20.96 21.08 -8.86
CA PRO A 203 21.39 20.21 -7.77
C PRO A 203 21.10 18.74 -8.07
N VAL A 204 22.12 17.87 -7.98
CA VAL A 204 22.00 16.45 -8.39
C VAL A 204 20.97 15.70 -7.55
N TRP A 205 20.82 16.02 -6.29
CA TRP A 205 19.91 15.38 -5.36
C TRP A 205 18.42 15.58 -5.70
N LEU A 206 18.07 16.63 -6.48
CA LEU A 206 16.69 16.81 -6.96
C LEU A 206 16.20 15.62 -7.82
N ARG A 207 17.14 14.94 -8.47
CA ARG A 207 16.85 13.74 -9.29
C ARG A 207 16.39 12.57 -8.47
N GLU A 208 16.83 12.50 -7.21
CA GLU A 208 16.55 11.38 -6.29
C GLU A 208 15.20 11.52 -5.57
N LEU A 209 14.51 12.65 -5.71
CA LEU A 209 13.18 12.82 -5.15
C LEU A 209 12.21 11.78 -5.71
N PRO A 210 11.51 11.01 -4.86
CA PRO A 210 10.62 9.92 -5.32
C PRO A 210 9.60 10.37 -6.34
N ALA A 211 8.97 11.55 -6.15
CA ALA A 211 7.99 12.09 -7.07
C ALA A 211 8.59 12.43 -8.47
N VAL A 212 9.85 12.84 -8.53
CA VAL A 212 10.58 13.09 -9.79
C VAL A 212 10.83 11.77 -10.52
N GLN A 213 11.22 10.72 -9.80
CA GLN A 213 11.40 9.38 -10.39
C GLN A 213 10.07 8.79 -10.88
N VAL A 214 9.00 9.00 -10.15
CA VAL A 214 7.64 8.60 -10.58
C VAL A 214 7.24 9.34 -11.86
N LEU A 215 7.44 10.66 -11.93
CA LEU A 215 7.17 11.44 -13.14
C LEU A 215 7.96 10.88 -14.34
N ARG A 216 9.25 10.59 -14.14
CA ARG A 216 10.09 9.98 -15.18
C ARG A 216 9.51 8.66 -15.68
N CYS A 217 9.11 7.77 -14.77
CA CYS A 217 8.48 6.49 -15.11
C CYS A 217 7.16 6.69 -15.87
N VAL A 218 6.28 7.58 -15.40
CA VAL A 218 4.98 7.87 -16.05
C VAL A 218 5.16 8.38 -17.47
N LEU A 219 6.11 9.29 -17.69
CA LEU A 219 6.39 9.81 -19.05
C LEU A 219 6.95 8.72 -19.95
N LEU A 220 7.94 7.96 -19.52
CA LEU A 220 8.52 6.86 -20.28
C LEU A 220 7.49 5.78 -20.66
N GLN A 221 6.56 5.50 -19.76
CA GLN A 221 5.51 4.49 -19.99
C GLN A 221 4.43 4.94 -20.96
N ASN A 222 4.17 6.24 -21.06
CA ASN A 222 2.99 6.74 -21.75
C ASN A 222 3.28 7.59 -22.99
N TYR A 223 4.52 8.10 -23.16
CA TYR A 223 4.86 9.01 -24.22
C TYR A 223 6.22 8.70 -24.87
N THR A 224 6.37 9.14 -26.12
CA THR A 224 7.65 9.21 -26.85
C THR A 224 7.96 10.66 -27.15
N ARG A 225 9.24 10.99 -27.17
CA ARG A 225 9.77 12.30 -27.52
C ARG A 225 10.73 12.14 -28.69
N THR A 226 10.47 12.82 -29.79
CA THR A 226 11.27 12.76 -31.02
C THR A 226 11.51 14.16 -31.54
N THR A 227 12.63 14.35 -32.22
CA THR A 227 12.93 15.60 -32.91
C THR A 227 12.73 15.40 -34.43
N THR A 228 11.95 16.26 -35.03
CA THR A 228 11.76 16.24 -36.50
C THR A 228 13.03 16.69 -37.22
N ARG A 229 13.14 16.40 -38.54
CA ARG A 229 14.27 16.85 -39.37
C ARG A 229 14.47 18.38 -39.33
N GLY A 230 13.42 19.17 -39.07
CA GLY A 230 13.47 20.63 -38.88
C GLY A 230 13.79 21.10 -37.47
N GLY A 231 14.28 20.21 -36.56
CA GLY A 231 14.65 20.56 -35.20
C GLY A 231 13.48 20.73 -34.23
N ARG A 232 12.23 20.56 -34.69
CA ARG A 232 11.04 20.68 -33.82
C ARG A 232 10.83 19.43 -32.99
N GLU A 233 10.69 19.63 -31.72
CA GLU A 233 10.34 18.54 -30.76
C GLU A 233 8.86 18.14 -30.91
N VAL A 234 8.60 16.84 -30.96
CA VAL A 234 7.27 16.25 -31.03
C VAL A 234 7.11 15.22 -29.92
N VAL A 235 6.11 15.43 -29.09
CA VAL A 235 5.68 14.49 -28.04
C VAL A 235 4.46 13.75 -28.54
N LYS A 236 4.51 12.41 -28.53
CA LYS A 236 3.40 11.53 -28.94
C LYS A 236 3.07 10.55 -27.81
N ARG A 237 1.80 10.15 -27.74
CA ARG A 237 1.36 9.07 -26.84
C ARG A 237 1.84 7.74 -27.39
N ARG A 238 2.30 6.85 -26.48
CA ARG A 238 2.54 5.45 -26.83
C ARG A 238 1.20 4.74 -27.01
N GLU A 239 1.04 4.05 -28.12
CA GLU A 239 -0.13 3.20 -28.39
C GLU A 239 0.17 1.74 -28.02
N LYS A 240 -0.86 0.87 -28.02
CA LYS A 240 -0.63 -0.57 -27.94
C LYS A 240 0.18 -1.02 -29.14
N THR A 241 1.12 -1.93 -28.93
CA THR A 241 1.90 -2.53 -30.02
C THR A 241 0.97 -3.32 -30.93
N ASP A 242 0.66 -2.74 -32.06
CA ASP A 242 0.57 -3.49 -33.28
C ASP A 242 1.98 -3.47 -33.91
N GLU A 243 2.34 -4.44 -34.70
CA GLU A 243 3.70 -4.64 -35.25
C GLU A 243 4.36 -3.32 -35.69
N GLY A 244 5.40 -2.88 -34.96
CA GLY A 244 6.18 -1.69 -35.25
C GLY A 244 5.89 -0.42 -34.45
N GLY A 245 5.01 -0.46 -33.45
CA GLY A 245 4.73 0.72 -32.59
C GLY A 245 5.66 0.86 -31.39
N ASP A 246 5.77 2.07 -30.84
CA ASP A 246 6.43 2.42 -29.58
C ASP A 246 5.67 1.88 -28.37
N GLY A 247 5.50 0.58 -28.26
CA GLY A 247 4.63 -0.12 -27.33
C GLY A 247 4.71 0.32 -25.87
N ARG A 248 3.59 0.12 -25.18
CA ARG A 248 3.54 0.32 -23.73
C ARG A 248 4.27 -0.82 -23.01
N PRO A 249 4.92 -0.55 -21.88
CA PRO A 249 5.56 -1.61 -21.10
C PRO A 249 4.53 -2.63 -20.61
N PRO A 250 4.98 -3.86 -20.26
CA PRO A 250 4.14 -4.89 -19.68
C PRO A 250 3.31 -4.37 -18.48
N GLY A 251 2.13 -4.95 -18.25
CA GLY A 251 1.17 -4.50 -17.23
C GLY A 251 1.75 -4.40 -15.83
N HIS A 252 2.60 -5.36 -15.46
CA HIS A 252 3.24 -5.42 -14.13
C HIS A 252 4.25 -4.28 -13.86
N LEU A 253 4.68 -3.55 -14.90
CA LEU A 253 5.55 -2.39 -14.77
C LEU A 253 4.79 -1.06 -14.83
N ARG A 254 3.49 -1.08 -15.16
CA ARG A 254 2.72 0.16 -15.36
C ARG A 254 2.25 0.72 -14.03
N LEU A 255 2.59 1.99 -13.80
CA LEU A 255 2.00 2.77 -12.72
C LEU A 255 0.56 3.15 -13.04
N SER A 256 -0.29 3.14 -12.03
CA SER A 256 -1.70 3.54 -12.09
C SER A 256 -2.00 4.81 -11.29
N SER A 257 -1.11 5.16 -10.34
CA SER A 257 -1.19 6.38 -9.55
C SER A 257 0.23 6.84 -9.16
N PRO A 258 0.49 8.15 -9.05
CA PRO A 258 1.75 8.63 -8.50
C PRO A 258 1.81 8.52 -6.96
N TYR A 259 0.68 8.25 -6.31
CA TYR A 259 0.53 8.18 -4.85
C TYR A 259 0.57 6.76 -4.29
N ASP A 260 0.49 5.76 -5.17
CA ASP A 260 0.62 4.34 -4.85
C ASP A 260 1.37 3.67 -6.00
N THR A 261 2.70 3.61 -5.84
CA THR A 261 3.60 3.12 -6.88
C THR A 261 3.69 1.60 -6.94
N ASP A 262 3.12 0.89 -5.98
CA ASP A 262 3.16 -0.57 -5.89
C ASP A 262 1.86 -1.22 -6.38
N ALA A 263 0.75 -0.48 -6.36
CA ALA A 263 -0.50 -0.96 -6.92
C ALA A 263 -0.39 -1.22 -8.43
N ARG A 264 -0.93 -2.34 -8.89
CA ARG A 264 -0.93 -2.74 -10.30
C ARG A 264 -2.31 -3.21 -10.72
N TRP A 265 -2.59 -3.01 -12.01
CA TRP A 265 -3.75 -3.60 -12.65
C TRP A 265 -3.56 -5.10 -12.87
N SER A 266 -4.55 -5.86 -12.45
CA SER A 266 -4.61 -7.31 -12.65
C SER A 266 -6.02 -7.76 -12.98
N THR A 267 -6.13 -9.01 -13.42
CA THR A 267 -7.41 -9.67 -13.72
C THR A 267 -7.34 -11.13 -13.25
N LYS A 268 -8.41 -11.60 -12.62
CA LYS A 268 -8.59 -13.01 -12.25
C LYS A 268 -10.01 -13.39 -12.62
N ARG A 269 -10.17 -14.32 -13.57
CA ARG A 269 -11.46 -14.62 -14.22
C ARG A 269 -12.03 -13.31 -14.81
N ASP A 270 -13.23 -12.91 -14.56
CA ASP A 270 -13.85 -11.70 -15.12
C ASP A 270 -13.74 -10.47 -14.19
N ILE A 271 -12.95 -10.57 -13.11
CA ILE A 271 -12.75 -9.49 -12.16
C ILE A 271 -11.47 -8.73 -12.50
N PHE A 272 -11.61 -7.41 -12.70
CA PHE A 272 -10.52 -6.47 -12.91
C PHE A 272 -10.35 -5.61 -11.66
N TRP A 273 -9.12 -5.46 -11.17
CA TRP A 273 -8.83 -4.56 -10.05
C TRP A 273 -7.48 -3.89 -10.19
N ASN A 274 -7.33 -2.74 -9.56
CA ASN A 274 -6.06 -2.08 -9.32
C ASN A 274 -5.68 -2.23 -7.85
N GLY A 275 -4.53 -2.77 -7.55
CA GLY A 275 -4.10 -2.99 -6.17
C GLY A 275 -3.14 -4.14 -6.00
N TYR A 276 -3.45 -5.02 -5.06
CA TYR A 276 -2.57 -6.04 -4.52
C TYR A 276 -3.23 -7.42 -4.53
N LYS A 277 -2.44 -8.43 -4.24
CA LYS A 277 -2.90 -9.76 -3.82
C LYS A 277 -2.55 -9.98 -2.36
N LEU A 278 -3.48 -10.54 -1.63
CA LEU A 278 -3.29 -11.07 -0.29
C LEU A 278 -3.22 -12.58 -0.38
N HIS A 279 -2.08 -13.16 -0.01
CA HIS A 279 -1.87 -14.60 0.06
C HIS A 279 -2.06 -15.03 1.51
N ILE A 280 -2.95 -15.99 1.74
CA ILE A 280 -3.25 -16.53 3.06
C ILE A 280 -2.87 -18.00 3.06
N SER A 281 -1.99 -18.41 3.98
CA SER A 281 -1.64 -19.80 4.21
C SER A 281 -2.41 -20.30 5.43
N GLU A 282 -2.95 -21.51 5.33
CA GLU A 282 -3.67 -22.15 6.43
C GLU A 282 -3.35 -23.63 6.51
N THR A 283 -3.49 -24.21 7.70
CA THR A 283 -3.41 -25.65 7.90
C THR A 283 -4.54 -26.35 7.16
N CYS A 284 -4.29 -27.58 6.65
CA CYS A 284 -5.29 -28.42 6.04
C CYS A 284 -5.42 -29.73 6.80
N THR A 285 -6.61 -30.05 7.25
CA THR A 285 -6.95 -31.36 7.81
C THR A 285 -7.46 -32.26 6.70
N SER A 286 -6.76 -33.38 6.47
CA SER A 286 -7.09 -34.32 5.38
C SER A 286 -8.26 -35.24 5.69
N ALA A 287 -8.66 -35.37 6.96
CA ALA A 287 -9.73 -36.28 7.40
C ALA A 287 -11.00 -35.49 7.76
N PRO A 288 -12.17 -35.87 7.24
CA PRO A 288 -13.44 -35.22 7.55
C PRO A 288 -13.77 -35.17 9.04
N GLU A 289 -13.34 -36.15 9.79
CA GLU A 289 -13.57 -36.26 11.24
C GLU A 289 -12.65 -35.34 12.05
N ALA A 290 -11.40 -35.19 11.64
CA ALA A 290 -10.44 -34.27 12.26
C ALA A 290 -10.79 -32.80 11.99
N ALA A 291 -11.40 -32.48 10.84
CA ALA A 291 -11.88 -31.14 10.51
C ALA A 291 -13.02 -30.66 11.41
N ARG A 292 -13.75 -31.57 12.07
CA ARG A 292 -14.80 -31.23 13.04
C ARG A 292 -14.25 -30.89 14.42
N THR A 293 -13.04 -31.38 14.75
CA THR A 293 -12.41 -31.22 16.05
C THR A 293 -11.30 -30.17 16.10
N ARG A 294 -10.68 -29.87 14.93
CA ARG A 294 -9.62 -28.87 14.82
C ARG A 294 -9.87 -27.96 13.62
N PRO A 295 -10.17 -26.68 13.83
CA PRO A 295 -10.32 -25.73 12.73
C PRO A 295 -8.99 -25.54 11.98
N ASN A 296 -9.08 -25.21 10.69
CA ASN A 296 -7.91 -24.74 9.97
C ASN A 296 -7.49 -23.39 10.55
N LEU A 297 -6.19 -23.22 10.77
CA LEU A 297 -5.62 -22.02 11.37
C LEU A 297 -4.74 -21.30 10.33
N ILE A 298 -4.86 -19.98 10.28
CA ILE A 298 -3.99 -19.13 9.45
C ILE A 298 -2.58 -19.15 10.03
N THR A 299 -1.62 -19.52 9.24
CA THR A 299 -0.20 -19.64 9.61
C THR A 299 0.67 -18.56 9.00
N ASN A 300 0.24 -17.97 7.86
CA ASN A 300 0.95 -16.90 7.20
C ASN A 300 0.02 -16.01 6.39
N VAL A 301 0.37 -14.73 6.32
CA VAL A 301 -0.25 -13.73 5.47
C VAL A 301 0.85 -12.98 4.73
N ALA A 302 0.72 -12.82 3.41
CA ALA A 302 1.67 -12.07 2.61
C ALA A 302 0.94 -11.20 1.58
N THR A 303 1.36 -9.95 1.45
CA THR A 303 0.84 -9.04 0.44
C THR A 303 1.85 -8.87 -0.69
N THR A 304 1.39 -8.95 -1.93
CA THR A 304 2.22 -8.72 -3.11
C THR A 304 1.50 -7.81 -4.11
N HIS A 305 2.23 -7.26 -5.07
CA HIS A 305 1.56 -6.57 -6.17
C HIS A 305 0.67 -7.55 -6.97
N SER A 306 -0.45 -7.05 -7.48
CA SER A 306 -1.53 -7.88 -8.05
C SER A 306 -1.11 -8.76 -9.23
N THR A 307 -0.02 -8.43 -9.93
CA THR A 307 0.45 -9.16 -11.12
C THR A 307 1.42 -10.29 -10.79
N LEU A 308 1.85 -10.46 -9.52
CA LEU A 308 2.76 -11.56 -9.16
C LEU A 308 2.00 -12.90 -9.21
N PRO A 309 2.49 -13.91 -9.94
CA PRO A 309 1.91 -15.24 -9.92
C PRO A 309 2.06 -15.89 -8.52
N ASP A 310 1.03 -16.63 -8.09
CA ASP A 310 1.00 -17.24 -6.75
C ASP A 310 2.17 -18.21 -6.54
N SER A 311 2.56 -18.95 -7.59
CA SER A 311 3.72 -19.87 -7.57
C SER A 311 5.06 -19.16 -7.26
N LYS A 312 5.19 -17.88 -7.62
CA LYS A 312 6.40 -17.09 -7.31
C LYS A 312 6.43 -16.55 -5.89
N THR A 313 5.31 -16.54 -5.18
CA THR A 313 5.23 -16.14 -3.79
C THR A 313 5.61 -17.26 -2.84
N LEU A 314 5.48 -18.52 -3.27
CA LEU A 314 5.67 -19.70 -2.45
C LEU A 314 7.05 -19.78 -1.74
N PRO A 315 8.20 -19.45 -2.36
CA PRO A 315 9.48 -19.44 -1.65
C PRO A 315 9.52 -18.47 -0.47
N ALA A 316 8.92 -17.27 -0.60
CA ALA A 316 8.84 -16.30 0.48
C ALA A 316 7.88 -16.77 1.59
N VAL A 317 6.78 -17.42 1.23
CA VAL A 317 5.86 -18.05 2.18
C VAL A 317 6.58 -19.13 2.98
N HIS A 318 7.30 -20.04 2.32
CA HIS A 318 8.06 -21.09 2.99
C HIS A 318 9.13 -20.54 3.92
N HIS A 319 9.84 -19.48 3.51
CA HIS A 319 10.84 -18.82 4.38
C HIS A 319 10.19 -18.28 5.67
N ARG A 320 9.04 -17.62 5.57
CA ARG A 320 8.29 -17.12 6.76
C ARG A 320 7.76 -18.24 7.63
N LEU A 321 7.21 -19.30 7.02
CA LEU A 321 6.76 -20.48 7.77
C LEU A 321 7.91 -21.16 8.50
N GLN A 322 9.10 -21.24 7.87
CA GLN A 322 10.30 -21.76 8.52
C GLN A 322 10.73 -20.90 9.72
N GLN A 323 10.70 -19.56 9.59
CA GLN A 323 10.99 -18.65 10.70
C GLN A 323 10.03 -18.83 11.88
N ARG A 324 8.75 -19.16 11.62
CA ARG A 324 7.73 -19.45 12.62
C ARG A 324 7.78 -20.90 13.12
N GLY A 325 8.69 -21.72 12.64
CA GLY A 325 8.76 -23.14 12.98
C GLY A 325 7.57 -23.98 12.47
N LEU A 326 6.92 -23.54 11.39
CA LEU A 326 5.68 -24.12 10.87
C LEU A 326 5.80 -24.62 9.42
N LEU A 327 7.01 -24.98 8.97
CA LEU A 327 7.18 -25.51 7.61
C LEU A 327 6.38 -26.79 7.43
N PRO A 328 5.48 -26.89 6.42
CA PRO A 328 4.69 -28.08 6.16
C PRO A 328 5.49 -29.15 5.42
N ASP A 329 5.04 -30.42 5.53
CA ASP A 329 5.52 -31.54 4.71
C ASP A 329 4.97 -31.49 3.28
N GLU A 330 3.74 -30.99 3.14
CA GLU A 330 3.03 -30.83 1.86
C GLU A 330 2.36 -29.46 1.79
N HIS A 331 2.62 -28.72 0.69
CA HIS A 331 2.08 -27.39 0.48
C HIS A 331 1.41 -27.29 -0.90
#